data_578c17d47756238d0b74c947412a261b
#
_entry.id   578c17d47756238d0b74c947412a261b
#
_cell.length_a   1.000
_cell.length_b   1.000
_cell.length_c   1.000
_cell.angle_alpha   90.00
_cell.angle_beta   90.00
_cell.angle_gamma   90.00
#
_symmetry.space_group_name_H-M   'P 1'
#
loop_
_entity.id
_entity.type
_entity.pdbx_description
1 polymer ?
#
loop_
_entity_poly.entity_id
_entity_poly.type
_entity_poly.pdbx_seq_one_letter_code
_entity_poly.pdbx_strand_id
1 'polypeptide(L)'
;SAQVSASEALMAREAFEMSVSPAQNSLKPSPVGKLPPKAVPGKKSLTIEYNGAKWAFATEANRDKFKADPAKYVPAFDGHCAYGVAVGGKVPANPHLWRIVDGKLYMNITKVVVGFWEKDIPGFIKTGKKNWSKKLNSKPAAKRKVPSFDRKLAA
;
A
#
# COMPACT_ATOMS: atom_id res chain seq x y z
N SER A 1 1.37 16.85 6.71
CA SER A 1 0.06 16.37 7.09
C SER A 1 -0.34 15.14 6.30
N ALA A 2 -1.48 14.58 6.63
CA ALA A 2 -2.02 13.41 5.95
C ALA A 2 -2.22 13.62 4.45
N GLN A 3 -2.50 14.83 4.01
CA GLN A 3 -2.71 15.12 2.59
C GLN A 3 -1.45 14.94 1.75
N VAL A 4 -0.31 15.35 2.26
CA VAL A 4 0.95 15.17 1.54
C VAL A 4 1.26 13.68 1.41
N SER A 5 1.13 12.95 2.51
CA SER A 5 1.32 11.50 2.50
C SER A 5 0.33 10.81 1.56
N ALA A 6 -0.91 11.25 1.56
CA ALA A 6 -1.92 10.71 0.65
C ALA A 6 -1.53 10.94 -0.80
N SER A 7 -1.00 12.10 -1.14
CA SER A 7 -0.54 12.39 -2.50
C SER A 7 0.59 11.47 -2.92
N GLU A 8 1.52 11.20 -2.02
CA GLU A 8 2.63 10.30 -2.31
C GLU A 8 2.14 8.86 -2.52
N ALA A 9 1.28 8.40 -1.66
CA ALA A 9 0.73 7.06 -1.77
C ALA A 9 -0.18 6.91 -2.99
N LEU A 10 -0.83 7.99 -3.42
CA LEU A 10 -1.70 7.97 -4.57
C LEU A 10 -1.06 7.37 -5.81
N MET A 11 0.21 7.62 -5.99
CA MET A 11 0.92 7.13 -7.16
C MET A 11 0.97 5.61 -7.23
N ALA A 12 0.96 4.95 -6.10
CA ALA A 12 0.83 3.50 -6.06
C ALA A 12 -0.64 3.10 -6.18
N ARG A 13 -1.52 3.70 -5.42
CA ARG A 13 -2.89 3.25 -5.34
C ARG A 13 -3.76 3.62 -6.51
N GLU A 14 -3.41 4.62 -7.30
CA GLU A 14 -4.09 4.86 -8.57
C GLU A 14 -4.09 3.63 -9.45
N ALA A 15 -3.11 2.77 -9.24
CA ALA A 15 -2.96 1.59 -10.06
C ALA A 15 -3.53 0.33 -9.43
N PHE A 16 -3.23 0.04 -8.15
CA PHE A 16 -3.31 -1.35 -7.74
C PHE A 16 -3.91 -1.66 -6.38
N GLU A 17 -3.49 -1.01 -5.30
CA GLU A 17 -3.76 -1.52 -3.97
C GLU A 17 -5.24 -1.58 -3.63
N MET A 18 -6.03 -0.70 -4.20
CA MET A 18 -7.48 -0.74 -3.97
C MET A 18 -8.14 -1.89 -4.72
N SER A 19 -7.46 -2.42 -5.71
CA SER A 19 -7.93 -3.61 -6.41
C SER A 19 -7.68 -4.88 -5.60
N VAL A 20 -6.60 -4.91 -4.83
CA VAL A 20 -6.27 -6.07 -4.02
C VAL A 20 -6.91 -6.03 -2.64
N SER A 21 -6.99 -4.85 -2.03
CA SER A 21 -7.38 -4.74 -0.62
C SER A 21 -8.74 -5.35 -0.27
N PRO A 22 -9.86 -5.02 -0.94
CA PRO A 22 -11.14 -5.62 -0.60
C PRO A 22 -11.22 -7.12 -0.84
N ALA A 23 -10.56 -7.59 -1.89
CA ALA A 23 -10.55 -9.02 -2.21
C ALA A 23 -9.65 -9.78 -1.25
N GLN A 24 -8.50 -9.21 -0.90
CA GLN A 24 -7.50 -9.90 -0.10
C GLN A 24 -7.91 -10.06 1.36
N ASN A 25 -8.78 -9.20 1.87
CA ASN A 25 -9.29 -9.37 3.24
C ASN A 25 -10.04 -10.68 3.45
N SER A 26 -10.50 -11.34 2.39
CA SER A 26 -11.15 -12.64 2.45
C SER A 26 -10.20 -13.80 2.15
N LEU A 27 -8.96 -13.53 1.76
CA LEU A 27 -7.98 -14.56 1.43
C LEU A 27 -7.05 -14.85 2.61
N LYS A 28 -6.50 -16.05 2.62
CA LYS A 28 -5.47 -16.39 3.58
C LYS A 28 -4.19 -15.61 3.26
N PRO A 29 -3.45 -15.14 4.28
CA PRO A 29 -2.16 -14.49 4.04
C PRO A 29 -1.22 -15.40 3.26
N SER A 30 -0.43 -14.82 2.38
CA SER A 30 0.61 -15.58 1.67
C SER A 30 1.65 -16.12 2.67
N PRO A 31 2.11 -17.37 2.51
CA PRO A 31 3.16 -17.88 3.37
C PRO A 31 4.44 -17.03 3.26
N VAL A 32 5.16 -16.93 4.37
CA VAL A 32 6.46 -16.27 4.38
C VAL A 32 7.38 -16.93 3.34
N GLY A 33 8.11 -16.12 2.59
CA GLY A 33 9.00 -16.59 1.51
C GLY A 33 8.32 -16.75 0.15
N LYS A 34 6.98 -16.61 0.07
CA LYS A 34 6.25 -16.64 -1.20
C LYS A 34 5.68 -15.27 -1.52
N LEU A 35 5.88 -14.83 -2.76
CA LEU A 35 5.28 -13.59 -3.21
C LEU A 35 3.78 -13.77 -3.47
N PRO A 36 2.98 -12.73 -3.22
CA PRO A 36 1.56 -12.76 -3.55
C PRO A 36 1.34 -12.67 -5.07
N PRO A 37 0.11 -12.93 -5.54
CA PRO A 37 -0.25 -12.59 -6.92
C PRO A 37 0.00 -11.12 -7.20
N LYS A 38 0.24 -10.77 -8.46
CA LYS A 38 0.41 -9.38 -8.85
C LYS A 38 -0.88 -8.59 -8.59
N ALA A 39 -0.72 -7.34 -8.16
CA ALA A 39 -1.83 -6.42 -8.04
C ALA A 39 -2.41 -6.12 -9.43
N VAL A 40 -3.70 -5.84 -9.46
CA VAL A 40 -4.43 -5.53 -10.69
C VAL A 40 -4.59 -4.01 -10.80
N PRO A 41 -4.30 -3.41 -11.97
CA PRO A 41 -4.43 -1.96 -12.12
C PRO A 41 -5.89 -1.50 -12.01
N GLY A 42 -6.09 -0.37 -11.37
CA GLY A 42 -7.39 0.29 -11.33
C GLY A 42 -7.78 0.86 -12.68
N LYS A 43 -9.08 1.01 -12.91
CA LYS A 43 -9.63 1.59 -14.14
C LYS A 43 -9.88 3.08 -13.97
N LYS A 44 -9.61 3.85 -15.01
CA LYS A 44 -9.87 5.30 -15.01
C LYS A 44 -11.33 5.65 -14.75
N SER A 45 -12.25 4.79 -15.17
CA SER A 45 -13.69 4.99 -14.99
C SER A 45 -14.21 4.65 -13.60
N LEU A 46 -13.41 3.99 -12.77
CA LEU A 46 -13.81 3.54 -11.43
C LEU A 46 -12.96 4.24 -10.37
N THR A 47 -13.16 5.54 -10.21
CA THR A 47 -12.40 6.35 -9.28
C THR A 47 -13.28 6.98 -8.21
N ILE A 48 -12.68 7.19 -7.04
CA ILE A 48 -13.29 7.92 -5.92
C ILE A 48 -12.23 8.87 -5.36
N GLU A 49 -12.67 10.04 -4.91
CA GLU A 49 -11.82 10.91 -4.12
C GLU A 49 -12.02 10.60 -2.64
N TYR A 50 -10.91 10.40 -1.94
CA TYR A 50 -10.92 10.15 -0.52
C TYR A 50 -9.64 10.70 0.10
N ASN A 51 -9.79 11.46 1.16
CA ASN A 51 -8.66 12.00 1.93
C ASN A 51 -7.70 12.83 1.08
N GLY A 52 -8.24 13.62 0.15
CA GLY A 52 -7.45 14.48 -0.73
C GLY A 52 -6.74 13.76 -1.85
N ALA A 53 -7.09 12.51 -2.13
CA ALA A 53 -6.45 11.70 -3.15
C ALA A 53 -7.49 10.99 -4.02
N LYS A 54 -7.10 10.72 -5.26
CA LYS A 54 -7.94 9.98 -6.19
C LYS A 54 -7.55 8.50 -6.13
N TRP A 55 -8.56 7.64 -5.92
CA TRP A 55 -8.41 6.20 -5.79
C TRP A 55 -9.09 5.51 -6.94
N ALA A 56 -8.38 4.59 -7.59
CA ALA A 56 -8.89 3.84 -8.73
C ALA A 56 -9.07 2.37 -8.37
N PHE A 57 -10.11 1.74 -8.93
CA PHE A 57 -10.46 0.35 -8.62
C PHE A 57 -10.61 -0.46 -9.89
N ALA A 58 -10.30 -1.74 -9.80
CA ALA A 58 -10.42 -2.66 -10.94
C ALA A 58 -11.86 -3.07 -11.22
N THR A 59 -12.72 -3.08 -10.18
CA THR A 59 -14.11 -3.49 -10.30
C THR A 59 -15.03 -2.55 -9.52
N GLU A 60 -16.29 -2.50 -9.93
CA GLU A 60 -17.30 -1.74 -9.19
C GLU A 60 -17.49 -2.27 -7.76
N ALA A 61 -17.43 -3.58 -7.61
CA ALA A 61 -17.56 -4.21 -6.29
C ALA A 61 -16.48 -3.72 -5.32
N ASN A 62 -15.24 -3.64 -5.78
CA ASN A 62 -14.14 -3.14 -4.94
C ASN A 62 -14.32 -1.65 -4.61
N ARG A 63 -14.72 -0.86 -5.60
CA ARG A 63 -15.03 0.56 -5.39
C ARG A 63 -16.10 0.73 -4.32
N ASP A 64 -17.18 -0.02 -4.39
CA ASP A 64 -18.30 0.09 -3.47
C ASP A 64 -17.92 -0.35 -2.06
N LYS A 65 -17.12 -1.39 -1.92
CA LYS A 65 -16.59 -1.82 -0.62
C LYS A 65 -15.73 -0.75 0.02
N PHE A 66 -14.83 -0.14 -0.76
CA PHE A 66 -13.99 0.95 -0.27
C PHE A 66 -14.85 2.14 0.15
N LYS A 67 -15.82 2.52 -0.67
CA LYS A 67 -16.72 3.64 -0.40
C LYS A 67 -17.50 3.45 0.89
N ALA A 68 -17.91 2.22 1.18
CA ALA A 68 -18.67 1.91 2.39
C ALA A 68 -17.82 1.98 3.66
N ASP A 69 -16.52 1.65 3.60
CA ASP A 69 -15.64 1.66 4.76
C ASP A 69 -14.18 1.93 4.33
N PRO A 70 -13.86 3.17 3.97
CA PRO A 70 -12.52 3.47 3.44
C PRO A 70 -11.39 3.17 4.42
N ALA A 71 -11.59 3.44 5.70
CA ALA A 71 -10.55 3.24 6.72
C ALA A 71 -10.08 1.79 6.80
N LYS A 72 -10.94 0.85 6.51
CA LYS A 72 -10.60 -0.58 6.51
C LYS A 72 -9.61 -0.94 5.39
N TYR A 73 -9.71 -0.25 4.25
CA TYR A 73 -9.00 -0.63 3.03
C TYR A 73 -7.81 0.24 2.68
N VAL A 74 -7.64 1.39 3.33
CA VAL A 74 -6.46 2.21 3.09
C VAL A 74 -5.20 1.45 3.54
N PRO A 75 -4.12 1.49 2.75
CA PRO A 75 -2.89 0.77 3.12
C PRO A 75 -2.23 1.40 4.35
N ALA A 76 -1.51 0.58 5.09
CA ALA A 76 -0.69 1.06 6.19
C ALA A 76 0.38 2.02 5.67
N PHE A 77 0.71 3.03 6.48
CA PHE A 77 1.75 4.01 6.15
C PHE A 77 1.48 4.73 4.82
N ASP A 78 0.22 4.98 4.52
CA ASP A 78 -0.22 5.61 3.27
C ASP A 78 0.34 4.92 2.02
N GLY A 79 0.60 3.63 2.09
CA GLY A 79 1.13 2.85 0.97
C GLY A 79 2.63 2.95 0.78
N HIS A 80 3.36 3.51 1.72
CA HIS A 80 4.81 3.54 1.69
C HIS A 80 5.41 2.20 2.10
N CYS A 81 6.68 1.99 1.75
CA CYS A 81 7.40 0.75 2.05
C CYS A 81 7.42 0.48 3.56
N ALA A 82 6.84 -0.64 3.98
CA ALA A 82 6.71 -0.97 5.40
C ALA A 82 8.06 -1.15 6.09
N TYR A 83 9.01 -1.82 5.43
CA TYR A 83 10.37 -1.96 5.96
C TYR A 83 11.07 -0.60 6.03
N GLY A 84 10.91 0.22 5.00
CA GLY A 84 11.47 1.57 4.99
C GLY A 84 11.02 2.37 6.21
N VAL A 85 9.73 2.35 6.51
CA VAL A 85 9.18 3.05 7.69
C VAL A 85 9.77 2.47 8.98
N ALA A 86 9.92 1.16 9.07
CA ALA A 86 10.49 0.52 10.24
C ALA A 86 11.95 0.94 10.51
N VAL A 87 12.71 1.24 9.46
CA VAL A 87 14.10 1.70 9.59
C VAL A 87 14.25 3.22 9.50
N GLY A 88 13.14 3.96 9.56
CA GLY A 88 13.15 5.42 9.67
C GLY A 88 13.11 6.17 8.35
N GLY A 89 12.82 5.52 7.25
CA GLY A 89 12.71 6.13 5.93
C GLY A 89 11.28 6.19 5.42
N LYS A 90 11.02 7.08 4.47
CA LYS A 90 9.74 7.17 3.81
C LYS A 90 9.96 7.09 2.30
N VAL A 91 9.79 5.90 1.76
CA VAL A 91 10.01 5.62 0.34
C VAL A 91 8.76 4.98 -0.25
N PRO A 92 8.53 5.11 -1.56
CA PRO A 92 7.38 4.48 -2.20
C PRO A 92 7.48 2.96 -2.12
N ALA A 93 6.38 2.28 -2.39
CA ALA A 93 6.34 0.83 -2.41
C ALA A 93 5.85 0.33 -3.76
N ASN A 94 6.13 -0.94 -4.04
CA ASN A 94 5.62 -1.62 -5.22
C ASN A 94 4.33 -2.36 -4.84
N PRO A 95 3.18 -1.99 -5.41
CA PRO A 95 1.91 -2.64 -5.07
C PRO A 95 1.86 -4.13 -5.37
N HIS A 96 2.72 -4.64 -6.24
CA HIS A 96 2.83 -6.07 -6.47
C HIS A 96 3.42 -6.83 -5.29
N LEU A 97 4.10 -6.13 -4.38
CA LEU A 97 4.74 -6.72 -3.20
C LEU A 97 3.90 -6.43 -1.95
N TRP A 98 2.65 -6.85 -2.00
CA TRP A 98 1.67 -6.61 -0.95
C TRP A 98 1.54 -7.80 0.00
N ARG A 99 1.06 -7.52 1.21
CA ARG A 99 0.73 -8.53 2.20
C ARG A 99 -0.35 -8.03 3.13
N ILE A 100 -1.30 -8.88 3.45
CA ILE A 100 -2.30 -8.58 4.47
C ILE A 100 -1.83 -9.18 5.80
N VAL A 101 -1.75 -8.34 6.82
CA VAL A 101 -1.41 -8.75 8.19
C VAL A 101 -2.47 -8.16 9.11
N ASP A 102 -3.17 -9.01 9.84
CA ASP A 102 -4.26 -8.61 10.74
C ASP A 102 -5.28 -7.68 10.05
N GLY A 103 -5.66 -8.03 8.82
CA GLY A 103 -6.64 -7.28 8.05
C GLY A 103 -6.14 -5.97 7.45
N LYS A 104 -4.85 -5.65 7.58
CA LYS A 104 -4.26 -4.40 7.06
C LYS A 104 -3.31 -4.68 5.91
N LEU A 105 -3.37 -3.83 4.89
CA LEU A 105 -2.52 -3.95 3.71
C LEU A 105 -1.17 -3.29 3.94
N TYR A 106 -0.10 -4.04 3.73
CA TYR A 106 1.28 -3.55 3.76
C TYR A 106 1.94 -3.79 2.42
N MET A 107 2.85 -2.91 2.03
CA MET A 107 3.61 -3.03 0.79
C MET A 107 5.08 -2.74 1.04
N ASN A 108 5.95 -3.27 0.20
CA ASN A 108 7.39 -3.02 0.26
C ASN A 108 7.90 -2.65 -1.13
N ILE A 109 9.11 -2.08 -1.21
CA ILE A 109 9.60 -1.51 -2.47
C ILE A 109 10.27 -2.55 -3.38
N THR A 110 11.00 -3.52 -2.82
CA THR A 110 11.72 -4.54 -3.59
C THR A 110 11.58 -5.91 -2.95
N LYS A 111 11.84 -6.96 -3.74
CA LYS A 111 11.84 -8.33 -3.22
C LYS A 111 12.88 -8.54 -2.11
N VAL A 112 14.04 -7.90 -2.24
CA VAL A 112 15.08 -7.97 -1.20
C VAL A 112 14.56 -7.41 0.11
N VAL A 113 13.89 -6.28 0.06
CA VAL A 113 13.30 -5.63 1.24
C VAL A 113 12.18 -6.48 1.83
N VAL A 114 11.36 -7.13 1.01
CA VAL A 114 10.37 -8.09 1.49
C VAL A 114 11.04 -9.17 2.34
N GLY A 115 12.16 -9.71 1.87
CA GLY A 115 12.90 -10.73 2.61
C GLY A 115 13.38 -10.25 3.97
N PHE A 116 13.85 -9.01 4.08
CA PHE A 116 14.24 -8.42 5.37
C PHE A 116 13.03 -8.24 6.29
N TRP A 117 11.93 -7.70 5.76
CA TRP A 117 10.72 -7.44 6.52
C TRP A 117 10.10 -8.73 7.07
N GLU A 118 10.12 -9.80 6.29
CA GLU A 118 9.53 -11.08 6.66
C GLU A 118 10.30 -11.80 7.78
N LYS A 119 11.51 -11.37 8.11
CA LYS A 119 12.27 -11.95 9.24
C LYS A 119 11.62 -11.66 10.58
N ASP A 120 10.90 -10.55 10.71
CA ASP A 120 10.20 -10.19 11.95
C ASP A 120 9.05 -9.23 11.63
N ILE A 121 8.02 -9.73 10.99
CA ILE A 121 6.87 -8.91 10.60
C ILE A 121 6.26 -8.15 11.79
N PRO A 122 5.93 -8.81 12.92
CA PRO A 122 5.33 -8.08 14.05
C PRO A 122 6.24 -7.00 14.61
N GLY A 123 7.54 -7.27 14.74
CA GLY A 123 8.51 -6.32 15.25
C GLY A 123 8.67 -5.11 14.33
N PHE A 124 8.78 -5.33 13.02
CA PHE A 124 8.89 -4.24 12.05
C PHE A 124 7.61 -3.41 11.95
N ILE A 125 6.44 -4.03 12.06
CA ILE A 125 5.17 -3.29 12.10
C ILE A 125 5.12 -2.40 13.34
N LYS A 126 5.47 -2.93 14.50
CA LYS A 126 5.48 -2.16 15.76
C LYS A 126 6.41 -0.96 15.68
N THR A 127 7.64 -1.18 15.23
CA THR A 127 8.62 -0.11 15.05
C THR A 127 8.17 0.90 14.00
N GLY A 128 7.60 0.41 12.89
CA GLY A 128 7.08 1.26 11.82
C GLY A 128 5.96 2.16 12.29
N LYS A 129 5.00 1.64 13.06
CA LYS A 129 3.91 2.45 13.64
C LYS A 129 4.45 3.55 14.54
N LYS A 130 5.46 3.24 15.35
CA LYS A 130 6.09 4.23 16.21
C LYS A 130 6.77 5.34 15.41
N ASN A 131 7.55 4.97 14.40
CA ASN A 131 8.24 5.94 13.55
C ASN A 131 7.24 6.79 12.76
N TRP A 132 6.20 6.18 12.23
CA TRP A 132 5.16 6.87 11.47
C TRP A 132 4.44 7.93 12.30
N SER A 133 4.02 7.57 13.48
CA SER A 133 3.30 8.49 14.37
C SER A 133 4.17 9.62 14.90
N LYS A 134 5.48 9.41 15.03
CA LYS A 134 6.39 10.45 15.51
C LYS A 134 6.67 11.54 14.49
N LYS A 135 7.10 11.19 13.28
CA LYS A 135 7.57 12.16 12.31
C LYS A 135 7.27 11.80 10.85
N LEU A 136 7.31 10.52 10.50
CA LEU A 136 7.34 10.14 9.10
C LEU A 136 6.05 10.47 8.35
N ASN A 137 4.90 10.44 9.03
CA ASN A 137 3.63 10.72 8.38
C ASN A 137 3.55 12.12 7.77
N SER A 138 4.26 13.09 8.32
CA SER A 138 4.26 14.48 7.84
C SER A 138 5.46 14.82 6.96
N LYS A 139 6.44 13.92 6.83
CA LYS A 139 7.59 14.16 5.96
C LYS A 139 7.26 13.84 4.52
N PRO A 140 7.88 14.53 3.55
CA PRO A 140 7.78 14.13 2.16
C PRO A 140 8.50 12.80 1.95
N ALA A 141 7.94 11.96 1.06
CA ALA A 141 8.60 10.72 0.69
C ALA A 141 9.82 10.98 -0.18
N ALA A 142 10.81 10.12 -0.08
CA ALA A 142 11.95 10.16 -0.98
C ALA A 142 11.46 9.91 -2.42
N LYS A 143 11.95 10.73 -3.35
CA LYS A 143 11.67 10.53 -4.77
C LYS A 143 12.50 9.36 -5.28
N ARG A 144 11.85 8.23 -5.45
CA ARG A 144 12.52 7.01 -5.82
C ARG A 144 11.71 6.24 -6.84
N LYS A 145 12.37 5.77 -7.88
CA LYS A 145 11.73 4.92 -8.87
C LYS A 145 11.43 3.55 -8.26
N VAL A 146 10.24 3.05 -8.49
CA VAL A 146 9.84 1.71 -8.03
C VAL A 146 10.21 0.71 -9.13
N PRO A 147 11.14 -0.22 -8.87
CA PRO A 147 11.52 -1.21 -9.86
C PRO A 147 10.35 -2.13 -10.22
N SER A 148 10.30 -2.53 -11.49
CA SER A 148 9.34 -3.53 -11.98
C SER A 148 7.87 -3.16 -11.75
N PHE A 149 7.57 -1.87 -11.72
CA PHE A 149 6.21 -1.39 -11.53
C PHE A 149 5.87 -0.32 -12.57
N ASP A 150 4.76 -0.51 -13.29
CA ASP A 150 4.20 0.45 -14.22
C ASP A 150 2.91 1.05 -13.60
N ARG A 151 2.86 2.38 -13.54
CA ARG A 151 1.75 3.11 -12.90
C ARG A 151 0.55 3.37 -13.79
N LYS A 152 0.49 2.81 -14.98
CA LYS A 152 -0.61 3.05 -15.89
C LYS A 152 -1.91 2.44 -15.37
N LEU A 153 -2.96 3.26 -15.36
CA LEU A 153 -4.30 2.78 -15.09
C LEU A 153 -4.83 2.01 -16.30
N ALA A 154 -5.70 1.06 -16.04
CA ALA A 154 -6.42 0.38 -17.09
C ALA A 154 -7.44 1.32 -17.73
N ALA A 155 -7.70 1.10 -19.01
CA ALA A 155 -8.66 1.88 -19.76
C ALA A 155 -10.10 1.66 -19.26
#